data_c05b661350d3aa2b8e77330409ce8bbb
#
_entry.id   c05b661350d3aa2b8e77330409ce8bbb
#
_cell.length_a   1.000
_cell.length_b   1.000
_cell.length_c   1.000
_cell.angle_alpha   90.00
_cell.angle_beta   90.00
_cell.angle_gamma   90.00
#
_symmetry.space_group_name_H-M   'P 1'
#
loop_
_entity.id
_entity.type
_entity.pdbx_description
1 polymer ?
#
loop_
_entity_poly.entity_id
_entity_poly.type
_entity_poly.pdbx_seq_one_letter_code
_entity_poly.pdbx_strand_id
1 'polypeptide(L)'
;MKIWVVVSINCLDIISLLSLEGIGRKRVGLILKQYRNISLSIKDIYEILKDKNYYFTLKELYQVYEKSKNIIEELNQSKIHMIDCLSTAYPDSLRKIEDPPLLLFIKGYYDFIYNEKNCLAVIGSREPTKKGKKTAYNIARYLARKKFSIISGLALGCDTQAHLACLKEKGRTAAILAHGLNMIYPKENEKLAQDIIDKGGCLISEYLPYEKAKNYTFIERDRLQSALSQAVIVIETEETGGTMHTVRFAKKQNKLLACVQYTPEQMQDYKLSGNKIILNELNAIPVRNYEDLDDLITYLRENKS
;
A
#
# COMPACT_ATOMS: atom_id res chain seq x y z
N MET A 1 28.31 0.79 -35.77
CA MET A 1 28.43 0.91 -34.30
C MET A 1 27.08 0.53 -33.71
N LYS A 2 26.91 -0.72 -33.25
CA LYS A 2 25.65 -1.16 -32.61
C LYS A 2 25.61 -0.52 -31.23
N ILE A 3 24.68 0.43 -31.04
CA ILE A 3 24.34 0.96 -29.70
C ILE A 3 23.69 -0.19 -28.93
N TRP A 4 24.45 -0.81 -28.06
CA TRP A 4 23.86 -1.75 -27.07
C TRP A 4 23.07 -0.93 -26.10
N VAL A 5 21.74 -0.93 -26.26
CA VAL A 5 20.84 -0.47 -25.20
C VAL A 5 21.01 -1.46 -24.05
N VAL A 6 21.69 -1.04 -23.00
CA VAL A 6 21.78 -1.81 -21.76
C VAL A 6 20.37 -1.86 -21.17
N VAL A 7 19.67 -2.96 -21.41
CA VAL A 7 18.35 -3.19 -20.82
C VAL A 7 18.62 -3.73 -19.41
N SER A 8 18.45 -2.87 -18.40
CA SER A 8 18.49 -3.28 -17.00
C SER A 8 17.37 -4.29 -16.71
N ILE A 9 17.50 -5.04 -15.61
CA ILE A 9 16.40 -5.89 -15.07
C ILE A 9 15.09 -5.10 -15.08
N ASN A 10 14.03 -5.69 -15.56
CA ASN A 10 12.75 -5.04 -15.79
C ASN A 10 11.58 -5.81 -15.13
N CYS A 11 10.36 -5.32 -15.28
CA CYS A 11 9.16 -5.95 -14.72
C CYS A 11 9.00 -7.42 -15.16
N LEU A 12 9.37 -7.77 -16.41
CA LEU A 12 9.26 -9.15 -16.90
C LEU A 12 10.19 -10.09 -16.13
N ASP A 13 11.44 -9.66 -15.90
CA ASP A 13 12.41 -10.45 -15.14
C ASP A 13 11.95 -10.67 -13.71
N ILE A 14 11.43 -9.60 -13.08
CA ILE A 14 10.95 -9.65 -11.69
C ILE A 14 9.73 -10.56 -11.57
N ILE A 15 8.74 -10.44 -12.47
CA ILE A 15 7.57 -11.32 -12.49
C ILE A 15 7.99 -12.78 -12.69
N SER A 16 8.92 -13.01 -13.62
CA SER A 16 9.42 -14.36 -13.91
C SER A 16 10.11 -14.96 -12.69
N LEU A 17 10.99 -14.22 -12.03
CA LEU A 17 11.67 -14.67 -10.80
C LEU A 17 10.68 -14.94 -9.65
N LEU A 18 9.68 -14.07 -9.46
CA LEU A 18 8.64 -14.26 -8.43
C LEU A 18 7.71 -15.43 -8.71
N SER A 19 7.61 -15.85 -9.98
CA SER A 19 6.79 -16.98 -10.40
C SER A 19 7.49 -18.35 -10.28
N LEU A 20 8.79 -18.36 -9.96
CA LEU A 20 9.55 -19.59 -9.73
C LEU A 20 9.26 -20.15 -8.34
N GLU A 21 8.98 -21.45 -8.28
CA GLU A 21 8.74 -22.13 -7.02
C GLU A 21 9.97 -22.06 -6.10
N GLY A 22 9.76 -21.77 -4.83
CA GLY A 22 10.83 -21.66 -3.84
C GLY A 22 11.62 -20.35 -3.87
N ILE A 23 11.36 -19.43 -4.82
CA ILE A 23 12.00 -18.12 -4.88
C ILE A 23 11.01 -17.05 -4.43
N GLY A 24 11.09 -16.64 -3.17
CA GLY A 24 10.26 -15.60 -2.61
C GLY A 24 10.85 -14.19 -2.79
N ARG A 25 10.01 -13.17 -2.53
CA ARG A 25 10.33 -11.73 -2.66
C ARG A 25 11.72 -11.34 -2.11
N LYS A 26 12.08 -11.78 -0.90
CA LYS A 26 13.38 -11.46 -0.29
C LYS A 26 14.56 -11.93 -1.15
N ARG A 27 14.47 -13.12 -1.72
CA ARG A 27 15.53 -13.69 -2.57
C ARG A 27 15.65 -12.96 -3.90
N VAL A 28 14.50 -12.65 -4.53
CA VAL A 28 14.48 -11.81 -5.74
C VAL A 28 15.10 -10.46 -5.43
N GLY A 29 14.74 -9.82 -4.32
CA GLY A 29 15.32 -8.54 -3.91
C GLY A 29 16.85 -8.57 -3.76
N LEU A 30 17.43 -9.65 -3.25
CA LEU A 30 18.88 -9.83 -3.18
C LEU A 30 19.52 -9.93 -4.58
N ILE A 31 18.88 -10.66 -5.52
CA ILE A 31 19.34 -10.73 -6.92
C ILE A 31 19.30 -9.34 -7.56
N LEU A 32 18.17 -8.63 -7.42
CA LEU A 32 18.03 -7.27 -7.97
C LEU A 32 19.09 -6.31 -7.42
N LYS A 33 19.38 -6.38 -6.12
CA LYS A 33 20.40 -5.53 -5.48
C LYS A 33 21.79 -5.81 -6.02
N GLN A 34 22.11 -7.08 -6.26
CA GLN A 34 23.44 -7.49 -6.75
C GLN A 34 23.65 -7.13 -8.23
N TYR A 35 22.60 -7.21 -9.06
CA TYR A 35 22.69 -7.04 -10.51
C TYR A 35 21.94 -5.80 -11.04
N ARG A 36 21.73 -4.79 -10.19
CA ARG A 36 20.91 -3.60 -10.45
C ARG A 36 21.19 -2.89 -11.78
N ASN A 37 22.45 -2.86 -12.21
CA ASN A 37 22.90 -2.10 -13.38
C ASN A 37 23.38 -3.01 -14.53
N ILE A 38 23.00 -4.29 -14.51
CA ILE A 38 23.46 -5.28 -15.47
C ILE A 38 22.25 -5.78 -16.26
N SER A 39 22.37 -5.77 -17.58
CA SER A 39 21.42 -6.47 -18.44
C SER A 39 21.66 -7.97 -18.34
N LEU A 40 20.63 -8.70 -17.94
CA LEU A 40 20.67 -10.15 -17.80
C LEU A 40 19.86 -10.82 -18.90
N SER A 41 20.46 -11.76 -19.61
CA SER A 41 19.71 -12.70 -20.44
C SER A 41 19.07 -13.80 -19.58
N ILE A 42 18.12 -14.55 -20.14
CA ILE A 42 17.54 -15.73 -19.44
C ILE A 42 18.63 -16.75 -19.07
N LYS A 43 19.69 -16.85 -19.88
CA LYS A 43 20.85 -17.71 -19.59
C LYS A 43 21.65 -17.20 -18.40
N ASP A 44 21.87 -15.88 -18.31
CA ASP A 44 22.55 -15.31 -17.14
C ASP A 44 21.75 -15.53 -15.87
N ILE A 45 20.44 -15.37 -15.92
CA ILE A 45 19.54 -15.66 -14.80
C ILE A 45 19.60 -17.13 -14.42
N TYR A 46 19.67 -18.04 -15.40
CA TYR A 46 19.84 -19.46 -15.14
C TYR A 46 21.14 -19.76 -14.37
N GLU A 47 22.27 -19.22 -14.81
CA GLU A 47 23.56 -19.42 -14.12
C GLU A 47 23.55 -18.79 -12.71
N ILE A 48 22.97 -17.59 -12.53
CA ILE A 48 22.82 -16.94 -11.23
C ILE A 48 21.99 -17.82 -10.28
N LEU A 49 20.90 -18.40 -10.76
CA LEU A 49 20.05 -19.26 -9.94
C LEU A 49 20.78 -20.56 -9.55
N LYS A 50 21.50 -21.15 -10.49
CA LYS A 50 22.31 -22.35 -10.27
C LYS A 50 23.41 -22.11 -9.23
N ASP A 51 24.14 -21.00 -9.31
CA ASP A 51 25.17 -20.63 -8.34
C ASP A 51 24.59 -20.38 -6.93
N LYS A 52 23.33 -20.05 -6.85
CA LYS A 52 22.58 -19.88 -5.58
C LYS A 52 21.87 -21.16 -5.11
N ASN A 53 22.21 -22.31 -5.70
CA ASN A 53 21.64 -23.63 -5.41
C ASN A 53 20.13 -23.74 -5.69
N TYR A 54 19.64 -23.05 -6.73
CA TYR A 54 18.31 -23.26 -7.28
C TYR A 54 18.42 -24.13 -8.53
N TYR A 55 17.72 -25.24 -8.55
CA TYR A 55 17.81 -26.23 -9.61
C TYR A 55 16.59 -26.15 -10.52
N PHE A 56 16.67 -25.31 -11.53
CA PHE A 56 15.71 -25.22 -12.64
C PHE A 56 16.39 -25.65 -13.93
N THR A 57 15.63 -26.18 -14.86
CA THR A 57 16.11 -26.38 -16.23
C THR A 57 15.96 -25.08 -17.03
N LEU A 58 16.79 -24.87 -18.02
CA LEU A 58 16.66 -23.73 -18.90
C LEU A 58 15.29 -23.70 -19.62
N LYS A 59 14.72 -24.88 -19.92
CA LYS A 59 13.38 -25.03 -20.49
C LYS A 59 12.30 -24.50 -19.56
N GLU A 60 12.35 -24.82 -18.27
CA GLU A 60 11.40 -24.30 -17.26
C GLU A 60 11.48 -22.78 -17.17
N LEU A 61 12.68 -22.20 -17.16
CA LEU A 61 12.85 -20.75 -17.17
C LEU A 61 12.22 -20.10 -18.40
N TYR A 62 12.44 -20.63 -19.60
CA TYR A 62 11.79 -20.12 -20.80
C TYR A 62 10.26 -20.22 -20.69
N GLN A 63 9.71 -21.30 -20.16
CA GLN A 63 8.26 -21.45 -19.95
C GLN A 63 7.71 -20.42 -18.98
N VAL A 64 8.44 -20.12 -17.89
CA VAL A 64 8.04 -19.09 -16.93
C VAL A 64 8.08 -17.70 -17.57
N TYR A 65 9.10 -17.40 -18.37
CA TYR A 65 9.20 -16.14 -19.10
C TYR A 65 8.04 -15.94 -20.08
N GLU A 66 7.68 -16.96 -20.85
CA GLU A 66 6.53 -16.87 -21.78
C GLU A 66 5.21 -16.68 -21.01
N LYS A 67 4.99 -17.36 -19.89
CA LYS A 67 3.84 -17.13 -19.01
C LYS A 67 3.83 -15.69 -18.46
N SER A 68 4.99 -15.17 -18.07
CA SER A 68 5.11 -13.81 -17.54
C SER A 68 4.82 -12.74 -18.59
N LYS A 69 5.18 -12.97 -19.86
CA LYS A 69 4.79 -12.10 -20.98
C LYS A 69 3.27 -12.04 -21.14
N ASN A 70 2.60 -13.20 -21.09
CA ASN A 70 1.14 -13.26 -21.16
C ASN A 70 0.50 -12.49 -20.00
N ILE A 71 1.03 -12.62 -18.78
CA ILE A 71 0.56 -11.83 -17.62
C ILE A 71 0.69 -10.33 -17.89
N ILE A 72 1.83 -9.88 -18.44
CA ILE A 72 2.05 -8.47 -18.76
C ILE A 72 1.07 -7.98 -19.83
N GLU A 73 0.80 -8.78 -20.86
CA GLU A 73 -0.18 -8.45 -21.89
C GLU A 73 -1.60 -8.29 -21.31
N GLU A 74 -2.02 -9.21 -20.44
CA GLU A 74 -3.30 -9.13 -19.74
C GLU A 74 -3.39 -7.89 -18.84
N LEU A 75 -2.32 -7.54 -18.13
CA LEU A 75 -2.25 -6.34 -17.31
C LEU A 75 -2.41 -5.06 -18.14
N ASN A 76 -1.72 -4.99 -19.29
CA ASN A 76 -1.82 -3.88 -20.23
C ASN A 76 -3.25 -3.74 -20.80
N GLN A 77 -3.89 -4.85 -21.19
CA GLN A 77 -5.27 -4.87 -21.64
C GLN A 77 -6.24 -4.40 -20.55
N SER A 78 -5.96 -4.75 -19.29
CA SER A 78 -6.73 -4.35 -18.11
C SER A 78 -6.41 -2.93 -17.62
N LYS A 79 -5.53 -2.20 -18.31
CA LYS A 79 -5.04 -0.86 -17.94
C LYS A 79 -4.44 -0.83 -16.52
N ILE A 80 -3.69 -1.87 -16.18
CA ILE A 80 -2.92 -1.96 -14.93
C ILE A 80 -1.48 -1.59 -15.24
N HIS A 81 -1.01 -0.51 -14.62
CA HIS A 81 0.38 -0.06 -14.71
C HIS A 81 1.27 -0.90 -13.79
N MET A 82 2.47 -1.18 -14.24
CA MET A 82 3.51 -1.85 -13.45
C MET A 82 4.68 -0.91 -13.23
N ILE A 83 5.16 -0.84 -12.01
CA ILE A 83 6.33 -0.04 -11.64
C ILE A 83 7.25 -0.93 -10.80
N ASP A 84 8.46 -1.19 -11.28
CA ASP A 84 9.46 -1.95 -10.53
C ASP A 84 10.28 -1.06 -9.59
N CYS A 85 10.86 -1.65 -8.56
CA CYS A 85 11.60 -0.94 -7.52
C CYS A 85 12.91 -0.29 -8.02
N LEU A 86 13.38 -0.61 -9.22
CA LEU A 86 14.56 -0.03 -9.85
C LEU A 86 14.21 1.19 -10.70
N SER A 87 12.94 1.33 -11.10
CA SER A 87 12.46 2.43 -11.93
C SER A 87 12.58 3.78 -11.22
N THR A 88 12.91 4.82 -11.97
CA THR A 88 12.85 6.22 -11.49
C THR A 88 11.42 6.65 -11.11
N ALA A 89 10.43 6.02 -11.71
CA ALA A 89 9.01 6.23 -11.40
C ALA A 89 8.53 5.52 -10.13
N TYR A 90 9.42 4.82 -9.41
CA TYR A 90 9.02 4.15 -8.16
C TYR A 90 8.94 5.17 -7.00
N PRO A 91 7.86 5.19 -6.19
CA PRO A 91 7.69 6.16 -5.11
C PRO A 91 8.85 6.11 -4.10
N ASP A 92 9.49 7.26 -3.84
CA ASP A 92 10.63 7.36 -2.92
C ASP A 92 10.26 6.97 -1.49
N SER A 93 9.04 7.23 -1.07
CA SER A 93 8.54 6.83 0.25
C SER A 93 8.54 5.31 0.44
N LEU A 94 8.21 4.56 -0.61
CA LEU A 94 8.28 3.10 -0.59
C LEU A 94 9.72 2.58 -0.67
N ARG A 95 10.61 3.31 -1.34
CA ARG A 95 12.03 2.95 -1.44
C ARG A 95 12.74 2.99 -0.08
N LYS A 96 12.26 3.82 0.83
CA LYS A 96 12.85 4.06 2.15
C LYS A 96 12.45 3.05 3.22
N ILE A 97 11.41 2.23 3.00
CA ILE A 97 11.00 1.24 3.99
C ILE A 97 11.91 0.01 3.97
N GLU A 98 11.95 -0.72 5.07
CA GLU A 98 12.83 -1.89 5.24
C GLU A 98 12.57 -3.00 4.23
N ASP A 99 11.31 -3.20 3.84
CA ASP A 99 10.88 -4.24 2.92
C ASP A 99 10.04 -3.61 1.78
N PRO A 100 10.69 -2.93 0.81
CA PRO A 100 9.99 -2.30 -0.30
C PRO A 100 9.39 -3.35 -1.25
N PRO A 101 8.18 -3.11 -1.79
CA PRO A 101 7.65 -3.95 -2.87
C PRO A 101 8.62 -3.98 -4.06
N LEU A 102 8.85 -5.15 -4.64
CA LEU A 102 9.68 -5.28 -5.85
C LEU A 102 8.94 -4.76 -7.09
N LEU A 103 7.62 -4.91 -7.08
CA LEU A 103 6.70 -4.43 -8.10
C LEU A 103 5.50 -3.76 -7.45
N LEU A 104 4.99 -2.73 -8.10
CA LEU A 104 3.68 -2.15 -7.83
C LEU A 104 2.80 -2.36 -9.05
N PHE A 105 1.62 -2.85 -8.83
CA PHE A 105 0.52 -2.92 -9.80
C PHE A 105 -0.48 -1.84 -9.44
N ILE A 106 -0.81 -0.96 -10.40
CA ILE A 106 -1.65 0.20 -10.13
C ILE A 106 -2.74 0.30 -11.20
N LYS A 107 -3.99 0.44 -10.77
CA LYS A 107 -5.14 0.66 -11.65
C LYS A 107 -5.81 1.99 -11.29
N GLY A 108 -5.97 2.87 -12.27
CA GLY A 108 -6.53 4.21 -12.10
C GLY A 108 -5.49 5.33 -12.16
N TYR A 109 -5.85 6.52 -11.70
CA TYR A 109 -4.96 7.70 -11.69
C TYR A 109 -4.17 7.77 -10.39
N TYR A 110 -2.85 7.82 -10.47
CA TYR A 110 -1.98 7.64 -9.31
C TYR A 110 -0.89 8.71 -9.11
N ASP A 111 -0.80 9.74 -9.93
CA ASP A 111 0.26 10.75 -9.80
C ASP A 111 0.32 11.41 -8.41
N PHE A 112 -0.83 11.48 -7.72
CA PHE A 112 -0.89 12.07 -6.39
C PHE A 112 -0.14 11.30 -5.31
N ILE A 113 0.15 10.00 -5.51
CA ILE A 113 0.90 9.19 -4.53
C ILE A 113 2.38 9.56 -4.46
N TYR A 114 2.91 10.22 -5.49
CA TYR A 114 4.30 10.72 -5.48
C TYR A 114 4.48 11.92 -4.55
N ASN A 115 3.39 12.60 -4.23
CA ASN A 115 3.39 13.66 -3.24
C ASN A 115 2.84 13.16 -1.91
N GLU A 116 3.62 12.29 -1.23
CA GLU A 116 3.25 11.72 0.06
C GLU A 116 2.90 12.77 1.10
N LYS A 117 3.49 13.98 0.99
CA LYS A 117 3.21 15.13 1.87
C LYS A 117 1.78 15.64 1.78
N ASN A 118 1.04 15.25 0.77
CA ASN A 118 -0.39 15.53 0.62
C ASN A 118 -1.27 14.28 0.78
N CYS A 119 -0.70 13.15 1.25
CA CYS A 119 -1.42 11.91 1.48
C CYS A 119 -1.51 11.62 2.97
N LEU A 120 -2.70 11.27 3.45
CA LEU A 120 -2.95 10.87 4.83
C LEU A 120 -3.63 9.50 4.88
N ALA A 121 -3.10 8.59 5.70
CA ALA A 121 -3.77 7.32 5.93
C ALA A 121 -4.89 7.50 6.95
N VAL A 122 -6.10 7.06 6.63
CA VAL A 122 -7.23 6.99 7.55
C VAL A 122 -7.61 5.53 7.68
N ILE A 123 -7.41 4.97 8.86
CA ILE A 123 -7.52 3.53 9.12
C ILE A 123 -8.30 3.25 10.39
N GLY A 124 -8.76 2.01 10.54
CA GLY A 124 -9.45 1.59 11.76
C GLY A 124 -10.10 0.22 11.64
N SER A 125 -10.89 -0.11 12.62
CA SER A 125 -11.60 -1.39 12.73
C SER A 125 -12.45 -1.70 11.49
N ARG A 126 -12.55 -2.97 11.15
CA ARG A 126 -13.50 -3.49 10.16
C ARG A 126 -14.95 -3.48 10.68
N GLU A 127 -15.09 -3.51 12.00
CA GLU A 127 -16.38 -3.49 12.71
C GLU A 127 -16.43 -2.35 13.73
N PRO A 128 -16.30 -1.09 13.29
CA PRO A 128 -16.31 0.05 14.19
C PRO A 128 -17.70 0.25 14.81
N THR A 129 -17.74 0.99 15.90
CA THR A 129 -19.02 1.45 16.47
C THR A 129 -19.78 2.33 15.45
N LYS A 130 -21.07 2.57 15.69
CA LYS A 130 -21.85 3.53 14.89
C LYS A 130 -21.18 4.92 14.89
N LYS A 131 -20.61 5.33 16.02
CA LYS A 131 -19.87 6.58 16.16
C LYS A 131 -18.56 6.52 15.37
N GLY A 132 -17.81 5.42 15.47
CA GLY A 132 -16.58 5.22 14.70
C GLY A 132 -16.78 5.31 13.20
N LYS A 133 -17.83 4.69 12.66
CA LYS A 133 -18.19 4.85 11.24
C LYS A 133 -18.40 6.32 10.86
N LYS A 134 -19.17 7.06 11.66
CA LYS A 134 -19.43 8.49 11.44
C LYS A 134 -18.15 9.31 11.56
N THR A 135 -17.31 9.00 12.53
CA THR A 135 -16.04 9.69 12.77
C THR A 135 -15.07 9.46 11.59
N ALA A 136 -14.91 8.21 11.10
CA ALA A 136 -14.09 7.89 9.93
C ALA A 136 -14.54 8.71 8.71
N TYR A 137 -15.84 8.71 8.44
CA TYR A 137 -16.42 9.50 7.35
C TYR A 137 -16.13 11.00 7.51
N ASN A 138 -16.40 11.58 8.68
CA ASN A 138 -16.26 13.01 8.92
C ASN A 138 -14.80 13.47 8.83
N ILE A 139 -13.87 12.72 9.43
CA ILE A 139 -12.43 13.02 9.37
C ILE A 139 -11.93 12.97 7.93
N ALA A 140 -12.19 11.88 7.21
CA ALA A 140 -11.74 11.75 5.82
C ALA A 140 -12.36 12.83 4.91
N ARG A 141 -13.65 13.16 5.14
CA ARG A 141 -14.32 14.25 4.45
C ARG A 141 -13.63 15.60 4.71
N TYR A 142 -13.32 15.88 5.96
CA TYR A 142 -12.64 17.12 6.36
C TYR A 142 -11.27 17.24 5.70
N LEU A 143 -10.47 16.18 5.76
CA LEU A 143 -9.14 16.13 5.14
C LEU A 143 -9.21 16.29 3.61
N ALA A 144 -10.19 15.67 2.96
CA ALA A 144 -10.40 15.84 1.51
C ALA A 144 -10.73 17.28 1.14
N ARG A 145 -11.55 17.99 1.95
CA ARG A 145 -11.81 19.44 1.78
C ARG A 145 -10.55 20.29 1.94
N LYS A 146 -9.65 19.88 2.82
CA LYS A 146 -8.33 20.52 2.99
C LYS A 146 -7.32 20.10 1.91
N LYS A 147 -7.77 19.36 0.86
CA LYS A 147 -7.00 18.93 -0.32
C LYS A 147 -5.97 17.84 -0.04
N PHE A 148 -6.12 17.09 1.03
CA PHE A 148 -5.37 15.87 1.22
C PHE A 148 -5.98 14.71 0.46
N SER A 149 -5.13 13.85 -0.10
CA SER A 149 -5.51 12.56 -0.65
C SER A 149 -5.59 11.53 0.48
N ILE A 150 -6.56 10.62 0.40
CA ILE A 150 -6.77 9.61 1.44
C ILE A 150 -6.19 8.28 1.00
N ILE A 151 -5.34 7.69 1.84
CA ILE A 151 -4.84 6.33 1.70
C ILE A 151 -5.57 5.43 2.68
N SER A 152 -6.07 4.30 2.21
CA SER A 152 -6.70 3.30 3.09
C SER A 152 -6.66 1.91 2.45
N GLY A 153 -7.25 0.89 3.10
CA GLY A 153 -7.05 -0.52 2.70
C GLY A 153 -8.25 -1.18 2.03
N LEU A 154 -9.29 -0.43 1.71
CA LEU A 154 -10.55 -0.96 1.15
C LEU A 154 -11.25 -2.02 2.02
N ALA A 155 -10.89 -2.17 3.30
CA ALA A 155 -11.57 -3.06 4.22
C ALA A 155 -12.98 -2.54 4.56
N LEU A 156 -13.85 -3.42 5.08
CA LEU A 156 -15.12 -2.98 5.68
C LEU A 156 -14.85 -2.00 6.84
N GLY A 157 -15.86 -1.25 7.23
CA GLY A 157 -15.79 -0.37 8.38
C GLY A 157 -15.12 0.98 8.11
N CYS A 158 -14.04 1.29 8.81
CA CYS A 158 -13.40 2.60 8.75
C CYS A 158 -12.84 2.93 7.36
N ASP A 159 -12.17 1.98 6.71
CA ASP A 159 -11.57 2.17 5.38
C ASP A 159 -12.65 2.50 4.33
N THR A 160 -13.75 1.73 4.32
CA THR A 160 -14.91 2.01 3.46
C THR A 160 -15.43 3.43 3.65
N GLN A 161 -15.58 3.87 4.92
CA GLN A 161 -16.09 5.22 5.21
C GLN A 161 -15.11 6.30 4.77
N ALA A 162 -13.81 6.07 4.93
CA ALA A 162 -12.78 7.00 4.51
C ALA A 162 -12.78 7.21 2.99
N HIS A 163 -12.85 6.13 2.21
CA HIS A 163 -12.93 6.23 0.75
C HIS A 163 -14.21 6.92 0.28
N LEU A 164 -15.38 6.52 0.82
CA LEU A 164 -16.67 7.12 0.46
C LEU A 164 -16.69 8.63 0.74
N ALA A 165 -16.18 9.05 1.89
CA ALA A 165 -16.13 10.46 2.28
C ALA A 165 -15.21 11.27 1.35
N CYS A 166 -14.05 10.74 1.01
CA CYS A 166 -13.12 11.37 0.10
C CYS A 166 -13.75 11.56 -1.29
N LEU A 167 -14.36 10.53 -1.84
CA LEU A 167 -15.04 10.59 -3.14
C LEU A 167 -16.23 11.55 -3.15
N LYS A 168 -16.96 11.68 -2.03
CA LYS A 168 -18.06 12.65 -1.88
C LYS A 168 -17.59 14.09 -2.03
N GLU A 169 -16.40 14.40 -1.58
CA GLU A 169 -15.78 15.72 -1.69
C GLU A 169 -14.94 15.88 -2.98
N LYS A 170 -15.09 14.96 -3.94
CA LYS A 170 -14.30 14.93 -5.18
C LYS A 170 -12.78 14.92 -4.93
N GLY A 171 -12.37 14.37 -3.77
CA GLY A 171 -10.98 14.18 -3.40
C GLY A 171 -10.41 12.91 -4.05
N ARG A 172 -9.07 12.78 -4.03
CA ARG A 172 -8.36 11.61 -4.53
C ARG A 172 -8.12 10.62 -3.42
N THR A 173 -8.27 9.34 -3.72
CA THR A 173 -8.03 8.28 -2.74
C THR A 173 -7.35 7.09 -3.39
N ALA A 174 -6.41 6.47 -2.67
CA ALA A 174 -5.78 5.23 -3.08
C ALA A 174 -6.14 4.10 -2.12
N ALA A 175 -6.62 3.01 -2.68
CA ALA A 175 -6.88 1.78 -1.95
C ALA A 175 -5.69 0.82 -2.10
N ILE A 176 -5.04 0.50 -0.99
CA ILE A 176 -3.92 -0.44 -0.97
C ILE A 176 -4.47 -1.84 -0.71
N LEU A 177 -4.27 -2.78 -1.62
CA LEU A 177 -4.89 -4.09 -1.59
C LEU A 177 -3.92 -5.18 -1.12
N ALA A 178 -4.44 -6.19 -0.43
CA ALA A 178 -3.70 -7.34 0.07
C ALA A 178 -3.76 -8.56 -0.87
N HIS A 179 -4.07 -8.34 -2.14
CA HIS A 179 -4.27 -9.34 -3.19
C HIS A 179 -4.04 -8.72 -4.57
N GLY A 180 -3.97 -9.54 -5.60
CA GLY A 180 -3.83 -9.07 -6.99
C GLY A 180 -5.05 -8.30 -7.49
N LEU A 181 -4.84 -7.42 -8.48
CA LEU A 181 -5.86 -6.48 -8.96
C LEU A 181 -6.95 -7.10 -9.86
N ASN A 182 -6.90 -8.41 -10.14
CA ASN A 182 -7.93 -9.11 -10.92
C ASN A 182 -9.17 -9.48 -10.09
N MET A 183 -9.16 -9.19 -8.83
CA MET A 183 -10.29 -9.41 -7.91
C MET A 183 -10.42 -8.26 -6.94
N ILE A 184 -11.56 -8.14 -6.31
CA ILE A 184 -11.78 -7.21 -5.20
C ILE A 184 -12.22 -8.00 -3.96
N TYR A 185 -11.54 -7.72 -2.85
CA TYR A 185 -11.89 -8.22 -1.53
C TYR A 185 -11.86 -7.07 -0.50
N PRO A 186 -12.89 -6.91 0.33
CA PRO A 186 -14.12 -7.70 0.35
C PRO A 186 -15.02 -7.40 -0.87
N LYS A 187 -15.86 -8.37 -1.26
CA LYS A 187 -16.72 -8.25 -2.46
C LYS A 187 -17.75 -7.12 -2.32
N GLU A 188 -18.17 -6.82 -1.10
CA GLU A 188 -19.07 -5.73 -0.76
C GLU A 188 -18.54 -4.36 -1.21
N ASN A 189 -17.22 -4.22 -1.30
CA ASN A 189 -16.54 -2.98 -1.73
C ASN A 189 -16.18 -2.97 -3.22
N GLU A 190 -16.67 -3.92 -4.04
CA GLU A 190 -16.38 -3.98 -5.47
C GLU A 190 -16.82 -2.69 -6.21
N LYS A 191 -18.05 -2.23 -5.92
CA LYS A 191 -18.54 -0.97 -6.47
C LYS A 191 -17.70 0.23 -5.98
N LEU A 192 -17.31 0.25 -4.72
CA LEU A 192 -16.46 1.31 -4.19
C LEU A 192 -15.09 1.33 -4.87
N ALA A 193 -14.49 0.16 -5.12
CA ALA A 193 -13.24 0.06 -5.86
C ALA A 193 -13.36 0.64 -7.28
N GLN A 194 -14.46 0.34 -7.98
CA GLN A 194 -14.70 0.92 -9.29
C GLN A 194 -14.93 2.44 -9.21
N ASP A 195 -15.73 2.92 -8.25
CA ASP A 195 -15.95 4.34 -8.01
C ASP A 195 -14.64 5.11 -7.71
N ILE A 196 -13.69 4.48 -7.01
CA ILE A 196 -12.36 5.06 -6.75
C ILE A 196 -11.63 5.31 -8.08
N ILE A 197 -11.59 4.32 -8.97
CA ILE A 197 -10.94 4.43 -10.27
C ILE A 197 -11.61 5.51 -11.12
N ASP A 198 -12.92 5.46 -11.25
CA ASP A 198 -13.71 6.33 -12.13
C ASP A 198 -13.66 7.81 -11.69
N LYS A 199 -13.45 8.07 -10.41
CA LYS A 199 -13.38 9.42 -9.82
C LYS A 199 -11.96 9.95 -9.61
N GLY A 200 -10.97 9.34 -10.28
CA GLY A 200 -9.59 9.85 -10.32
C GLY A 200 -8.74 9.44 -9.11
N GLY A 201 -9.07 8.33 -8.48
CA GLY A 201 -8.23 7.62 -7.53
C GLY A 201 -7.59 6.37 -8.15
N CYS A 202 -7.01 5.52 -7.32
CA CYS A 202 -6.37 4.28 -7.77
C CYS A 202 -6.47 3.13 -6.76
N LEU A 203 -6.27 1.93 -7.29
CA LEU A 203 -6.02 0.70 -6.53
C LEU A 203 -4.53 0.36 -6.69
N ILE A 204 -3.87 -0.01 -5.60
CA ILE A 204 -2.45 -0.35 -5.57
C ILE A 204 -2.27 -1.71 -4.91
N SER A 205 -1.45 -2.57 -5.53
CA SER A 205 -1.07 -3.87 -4.98
C SER A 205 0.39 -4.17 -5.26
N GLU A 206 1.02 -4.97 -4.40
CA GLU A 206 2.34 -5.56 -4.66
C GLU A 206 2.25 -7.03 -5.09
N TYR A 207 1.06 -7.60 -5.13
CA TYR A 207 0.81 -9.00 -5.42
C TYR A 207 0.52 -9.20 -6.89
N LEU A 208 0.97 -10.35 -7.44
CA LEU A 208 0.66 -10.74 -8.81
C LEU A 208 -0.86 -10.79 -9.04
N PRO A 209 -1.34 -10.57 -10.27
CA PRO A 209 -2.76 -10.33 -10.55
C PRO A 209 -3.73 -11.35 -9.96
N TYR A 210 -3.35 -12.61 -9.94
CA TYR A 210 -4.20 -13.72 -9.50
C TYR A 210 -3.97 -14.17 -8.05
N GLU A 211 -3.07 -13.50 -7.33
CA GLU A 211 -2.81 -13.83 -5.93
C GLU A 211 -3.99 -13.44 -5.05
N LYS A 212 -4.51 -14.44 -4.32
CA LYS A 212 -5.60 -14.25 -3.36
C LYS A 212 -5.07 -13.69 -2.05
N ALA A 213 -5.94 -12.93 -1.35
CA ALA A 213 -5.65 -12.46 -0.01
C ALA A 213 -5.44 -13.64 0.96
N LYS A 214 -4.45 -13.51 1.83
CA LYS A 214 -4.11 -14.43 2.92
C LYS A 214 -3.92 -13.63 4.20
N ASN A 215 -4.00 -14.24 5.37
CA ASN A 215 -3.88 -13.51 6.62
C ASN A 215 -2.60 -12.65 6.69
N TYR A 216 -1.47 -13.18 6.27
CA TYR A 216 -0.21 -12.47 6.28
C TYR A 216 -0.15 -11.33 5.25
N THR A 217 -0.84 -11.44 4.09
CA THR A 217 -0.81 -10.39 3.07
C THR A 217 -1.51 -9.12 3.53
N PHE A 218 -2.51 -9.22 4.42
CA PHE A 218 -3.10 -8.03 5.04
C PHE A 218 -2.09 -7.29 5.91
N ILE A 219 -1.32 -8.03 6.72
CA ILE A 219 -0.27 -7.46 7.57
C ILE A 219 0.82 -6.82 6.71
N GLU A 220 1.31 -7.53 5.69
CA GLU A 220 2.35 -7.01 4.79
C GLU A 220 1.90 -5.73 4.08
N ARG A 221 0.67 -5.69 3.56
CA ARG A 221 0.10 -4.54 2.87
C ARG A 221 0.08 -3.28 3.74
N ASP A 222 -0.15 -3.43 5.06
CA ASP A 222 -0.32 -2.30 5.98
C ASP A 222 0.91 -1.39 6.03
N ARG A 223 2.13 -1.93 5.76
CA ARG A 223 3.34 -1.12 5.66
C ARG A 223 3.29 -0.11 4.51
N LEU A 224 2.56 -0.43 3.44
CA LEU A 224 2.43 0.44 2.28
C LEU A 224 1.45 1.60 2.55
N GLN A 225 0.39 1.36 3.31
CA GLN A 225 -0.54 2.43 3.72
C GLN A 225 0.21 3.51 4.51
N SER A 226 1.03 3.08 5.47
CA SER A 226 1.86 3.98 6.26
C SER A 226 2.92 4.67 5.38
N ALA A 227 3.65 3.93 4.55
CA ALA A 227 4.73 4.47 3.74
C ALA A 227 4.26 5.54 2.73
N LEU A 228 3.12 5.33 2.08
CA LEU A 228 2.54 6.25 1.10
C LEU A 228 1.83 7.47 1.74
N SER A 229 1.95 7.64 3.05
CA SER A 229 1.28 8.71 3.78
C SER A 229 2.27 9.53 4.60
N GLN A 230 1.97 10.83 4.77
CA GLN A 230 2.72 11.72 5.66
C GLN A 230 2.41 11.41 7.13
N ALA A 231 1.15 11.10 7.42
CA ALA A 231 0.68 10.73 8.74
C ALA A 231 -0.37 9.61 8.67
N VAL A 232 -0.52 8.89 9.77
CA VAL A 232 -1.53 7.84 9.95
C VAL A 232 -2.52 8.28 11.02
N ILE A 233 -3.80 8.32 10.67
CA ILE A 233 -4.90 8.69 11.56
C ILE A 233 -5.72 7.45 11.87
N VAL A 234 -5.72 7.04 13.14
CA VAL A 234 -6.46 5.87 13.63
C VAL A 234 -7.81 6.31 14.18
N ILE A 235 -8.87 5.69 13.69
CA ILE A 235 -10.24 6.00 14.14
C ILE A 235 -10.61 5.16 15.36
N GLU A 236 -10.77 3.86 15.19
CA GLU A 236 -11.06 2.89 16.25
C GLU A 236 -10.25 1.62 16.01
N THR A 237 -9.71 1.05 17.07
CA THR A 237 -9.06 -0.25 17.01
C THR A 237 -9.06 -0.91 18.40
N GLU A 238 -9.19 -2.23 18.39
CA GLU A 238 -8.90 -3.07 19.54
C GLU A 238 -7.37 -3.24 19.67
N GLU A 239 -6.90 -3.57 20.85
CA GLU A 239 -5.47 -3.83 21.11
C GLU A 239 -4.89 -4.92 20.21
N THR A 240 -5.66 -5.99 19.96
CA THR A 240 -5.30 -7.09 19.07
C THR A 240 -5.77 -6.88 17.62
N GLY A 241 -6.36 -5.73 17.32
CA GLY A 241 -6.93 -5.42 16.02
C GLY A 241 -5.88 -5.31 14.91
N GLY A 242 -6.26 -5.68 13.67
CA GLY A 242 -5.37 -5.61 12.51
C GLY A 242 -4.79 -4.22 12.26
N THR A 243 -5.52 -3.16 12.61
CA THR A 243 -5.07 -1.75 12.52
C THR A 243 -3.77 -1.50 13.30
N MET A 244 -3.53 -2.25 14.38
CA MET A 244 -2.30 -2.13 15.18
C MET A 244 -1.04 -2.53 14.40
N HIS A 245 -1.15 -3.31 13.31
CA HIS A 245 -0.02 -3.56 12.42
C HIS A 245 0.39 -2.29 11.67
N THR A 246 -0.56 -1.56 11.11
CA THR A 246 -0.28 -0.27 10.46
C THR A 246 0.32 0.74 11.44
N VAL A 247 -0.17 0.77 12.68
CA VAL A 247 0.37 1.62 13.76
C VAL A 247 1.85 1.29 14.04
N ARG A 248 2.20 0.00 14.16
CA ARG A 248 3.59 -0.44 14.35
C ARG A 248 4.47 -0.06 13.15
N PHE A 249 3.97 -0.21 11.93
CA PHE A 249 4.69 0.24 10.73
C PHE A 249 4.87 1.75 10.69
N ALA A 250 3.86 2.54 11.05
CA ALA A 250 3.96 3.99 11.14
C ALA A 250 5.09 4.42 12.10
N LYS A 251 5.16 3.80 13.28
CA LYS A 251 6.24 4.05 14.25
C LYS A 251 7.62 3.66 13.68
N LYS A 252 7.73 2.47 13.07
CA LYS A 252 8.99 1.99 12.47
C LYS A 252 9.46 2.87 11.31
N GLN A 253 8.54 3.47 10.57
CA GLN A 253 8.79 4.35 9.44
C GLN A 253 8.89 5.84 9.85
N ASN A 254 8.87 6.15 11.16
CA ASN A 254 8.89 7.50 11.70
C ASN A 254 7.78 8.40 11.12
N LYS A 255 6.61 7.83 10.83
CA LYS A 255 5.45 8.58 10.40
C LYS A 255 4.72 9.19 11.59
N LEU A 256 4.19 10.38 11.42
CA LEU A 256 3.34 11.00 12.41
C LEU A 256 2.10 10.14 12.65
N LEU A 257 1.79 9.90 13.92
CA LEU A 257 0.65 9.09 14.34
C LEU A 257 -0.36 9.99 15.06
N ALA A 258 -1.60 9.98 14.60
CA ALA A 258 -2.72 10.62 15.25
C ALA A 258 -3.79 9.56 15.57
N CYS A 259 -4.53 9.75 16.66
CA CYS A 259 -5.55 8.79 17.08
C CYS A 259 -6.76 9.53 17.62
N VAL A 260 -7.95 9.09 17.24
CA VAL A 260 -9.18 9.65 17.76
C VAL A 260 -9.30 9.35 19.25
N GLN A 261 -9.46 10.42 20.02
CA GLN A 261 -9.75 10.36 21.44
C GLN A 261 -11.22 10.63 21.66
N TYR A 262 -11.94 9.62 22.09
CA TYR A 262 -13.37 9.69 22.44
C TYR A 262 -13.53 10.18 23.89
N THR A 263 -14.79 10.41 24.32
CA THR A 263 -15.06 10.79 25.72
C THR A 263 -14.61 9.69 26.69
N PRO A 264 -14.30 10.01 27.95
CA PRO A 264 -13.86 9.02 28.94
C PRO A 264 -14.79 7.80 29.04
N GLU A 265 -16.13 8.02 28.97
CA GLU A 265 -17.12 6.94 29.03
C GLU A 265 -17.01 6.02 27.79
N GLN A 266 -16.87 6.59 26.61
CA GLN A 266 -16.73 5.83 25.37
C GLN A 266 -15.42 5.06 25.33
N MET A 267 -14.34 5.65 25.86
CA MET A 267 -13.04 4.98 25.96
C MET A 267 -13.06 3.73 26.86
N GLN A 268 -14.17 3.45 27.58
CA GLN A 268 -14.32 2.18 28.31
C GLN A 268 -14.72 1.00 27.38
N ASP A 269 -15.21 1.28 26.17
CA ASP A 269 -15.51 0.22 25.19
C ASP A 269 -14.22 -0.53 24.81
N TYR A 270 -14.29 -1.88 24.81
CA TYR A 270 -13.16 -2.74 24.46
C TYR A 270 -12.69 -2.50 23.01
N LYS A 271 -13.59 -2.09 22.13
CA LYS A 271 -13.27 -1.72 20.72
C LYS A 271 -12.31 -0.55 20.62
N LEU A 272 -12.10 0.19 21.71
CA LEU A 272 -11.19 1.32 21.79
C LEU A 272 -9.94 0.99 22.66
N SER A 273 -9.74 -0.27 23.02
CA SER A 273 -8.56 -0.66 23.82
C SER A 273 -7.24 -0.32 23.13
N GLY A 274 -7.16 -0.49 21.80
CA GLY A 274 -6.02 -0.08 21.03
C GLY A 274 -5.84 1.44 20.96
N ASN A 275 -6.93 2.22 20.89
CA ASN A 275 -6.83 3.69 20.95
C ASN A 275 -6.19 4.16 22.27
N LYS A 276 -6.52 3.51 23.42
CA LYS A 276 -5.88 3.82 24.71
C LYS A 276 -4.37 3.63 24.65
N ILE A 277 -3.91 2.49 24.12
CA ILE A 277 -2.50 2.18 23.99
C ILE A 277 -1.82 3.20 23.06
N ILE A 278 -2.43 3.51 21.91
CA ILE A 278 -1.88 4.43 20.91
C ILE A 278 -1.70 5.83 21.51
N LEU A 279 -2.68 6.31 22.28
CA LEU A 279 -2.63 7.63 22.91
C LEU A 279 -1.67 7.69 24.10
N ASN A 280 -1.69 6.69 24.98
CA ASN A 280 -0.95 6.73 26.24
C ASN A 280 0.52 6.26 26.12
N GLU A 281 0.78 5.30 25.22
CA GLU A 281 2.09 4.63 25.17
C GLU A 281 2.88 4.95 23.89
N LEU A 282 2.19 5.30 22.79
CA LEU A 282 2.86 5.54 21.51
C LEU A 282 2.99 7.02 21.14
N ASN A 283 2.65 7.93 22.04
CA ASN A 283 2.74 9.39 21.83
C ASN A 283 2.02 9.86 20.56
N ALA A 284 0.85 9.30 20.26
CA ALA A 284 0.04 9.75 19.16
C ALA A 284 -0.63 11.09 19.47
N ILE A 285 -0.78 11.94 18.46
CA ILE A 285 -1.51 13.20 18.58
C ILE A 285 -2.99 12.86 18.79
N PRO A 286 -3.62 13.33 19.88
CA PRO A 286 -5.05 13.10 20.10
C PRO A 286 -5.89 13.95 19.14
N VAL A 287 -6.91 13.33 18.54
CA VAL A 287 -7.90 14.00 17.68
C VAL A 287 -9.26 13.90 18.35
N ARG A 288 -9.73 14.99 18.94
CA ARG A 288 -11.02 15.09 19.67
C ARG A 288 -12.07 15.84 18.89
N ASN A 289 -11.62 16.82 18.08
CA ASN A 289 -12.47 17.74 17.36
C ASN A 289 -11.78 18.22 16.05
N TYR A 290 -12.38 19.17 15.36
CA TYR A 290 -11.81 19.73 14.12
C TYR A 290 -10.64 20.70 14.36
N GLU A 291 -10.55 21.30 15.54
CA GLU A 291 -9.42 22.18 15.90
C GLU A 291 -8.13 21.34 16.00
N ASP A 292 -8.20 20.18 16.67
CA ASP A 292 -7.08 19.24 16.72
C ASP A 292 -6.64 18.78 15.30
N LEU A 293 -7.60 18.64 14.36
CA LEU A 293 -7.27 18.33 12.96
C LEU A 293 -6.62 19.51 12.23
N ASP A 294 -7.06 20.75 12.51
CA ASP A 294 -6.44 21.95 11.93
C ASP A 294 -5.02 22.15 12.45
N ASP A 295 -4.78 21.91 13.73
CA ASP A 295 -3.45 21.93 14.35
C ASP A 295 -2.54 20.87 13.73
N LEU A 296 -3.04 19.63 13.57
CA LEU A 296 -2.33 18.56 12.88
C LEU A 296 -1.98 18.97 11.43
N ILE A 297 -2.93 19.52 10.68
CA ILE A 297 -2.72 19.98 9.30
C ILE A 297 -1.68 21.09 9.23
N THR A 298 -1.73 22.04 10.16
CA THR A 298 -0.76 23.14 10.25
C THR A 298 0.63 22.59 10.49
N TYR A 299 0.78 21.72 11.49
CA TYR A 299 2.04 21.04 11.78
C TYR A 299 2.61 20.30 10.56
N LEU A 300 1.75 19.53 9.83
CA LEU A 300 2.15 18.80 8.63
C LEU A 300 2.59 19.70 7.47
N ARG A 301 2.02 20.91 7.37
CA ARG A 301 2.37 21.86 6.32
C ARG A 301 3.66 22.62 6.63
N GLU A 302 3.91 22.93 7.88
CA GLU A 302 5.11 23.65 8.34
C GLU A 302 6.35 22.73 8.33
N ASN A 303 6.18 21.46 8.68
CA ASN A 303 7.26 20.47 8.75
C ASN A 303 7.39 19.66 7.43
N LYS A 304 7.22 20.32 6.30
CA LYS A 304 7.42 19.76 4.95
C LYS A 304 8.91 19.64 4.59
N SER A 305 9.72 19.04 5.46
CA SER A 305 11.12 18.72 5.14
C SER A 305 11.27 17.48 4.26
#